data_c5c38499bada6b72f75eedf6a00774cd
#
_entry.id   c5c38499bada6b72f75eedf6a00774cd
#
_cell.length_a   1.000
_cell.length_b   1.000
_cell.length_c   1.000
_cell.angle_alpha   90.00
_cell.angle_beta   90.00
_cell.angle_gamma   90.00
#
_symmetry.space_group_name_H-M   'P 1'
#
loop_
_entity.id
_entity.type
_entity.pdbx_description
1 polymer ?
#
loop_
_entity_poly.entity_id
_entity_poly.type
_entity_poly.pdbx_seq_one_letter_code
_entity_poly.pdbx_strand_id
1 'polypeptide(L)'
;MKLRLKRIGIDTARENVAFLHDDDLISHALGLHPLDRIEISANGQSIRAVLSIVEGSIVQAGTIGLSNAAFNKLGVSDNSYVDVAPTESPASLDLLHKKMAGKQLTSNDYAKIIDDLVQGRYSKVELTAFVVSATVSGLSDDEITWLTEAMIQTGDQLHFDSMIVADKHSIGGVPGNRTTPIVTSIAAEAGLLIPKTSSRSVTSPSGTADTIETLMNVELPAERIYDVVRKENGCLAWGGAVNLAPADDLIIRVEHALNIDAESLMISSILAKKKAAGATHVILDIPVGHGTKAETIEKGERLKQKFQQLGLRFGLNIRVLLTDGSQPIGNGIGPSLEANDVMKLLANDPEAPIDLREKSLYLAGELLELTGKSKPGQGRSLAQRILASGKALEKFEKIRELQGRHEIPPLGSHRLDVLAEKHGQVRTIDNQIISRTAQLAGAPHNPGAGVYLAKHVSDFLDQGQLLLRIYAESDEALTFAKRYWAENASAAIAIS
;
A
#
# COMPACT_ATOMS: atom_id res chain seq x y z
N MET A 1 -12.34 33.07 18.57
CA MET A 1 -13.77 33.30 18.77
C MET A 1 -14.42 32.00 19.28
N LYS A 2 -15.33 32.07 20.26
CA LYS A 2 -15.87 30.87 20.91
C LYS A 2 -17.19 30.44 20.28
N LEU A 3 -17.24 29.18 19.83
CA LEU A 3 -18.43 28.52 19.31
C LEU A 3 -18.73 27.24 20.09
N ARG A 4 -20.00 26.83 20.07
CA ARG A 4 -20.42 25.55 20.64
C ARG A 4 -20.13 24.43 19.64
N LEU A 5 -19.41 23.40 20.05
CA LEU A 5 -19.04 22.28 19.22
C LEU A 5 -20.20 21.30 19.05
N LYS A 6 -20.41 20.80 17.85
CA LYS A 6 -21.34 19.71 17.53
C LYS A 6 -20.64 18.62 16.72
N ARG A 7 -20.76 17.37 17.14
CA ARG A 7 -20.36 16.22 16.34
C ARG A 7 -21.40 15.97 15.24
N ILE A 8 -20.99 16.03 13.97
CA ILE A 8 -21.94 15.89 12.83
C ILE A 8 -22.13 14.43 12.41
N GLY A 9 -21.20 13.52 12.73
CA GLY A 9 -21.30 12.12 12.35
C GLY A 9 -20.99 11.82 10.87
N ILE A 10 -20.42 12.78 10.14
CA ILE A 10 -20.02 12.60 8.74
C ILE A 10 -18.59 12.08 8.68
N ASP A 11 -18.39 10.98 7.94
CA ASP A 11 -17.07 10.50 7.56
C ASP A 11 -16.56 11.26 6.32
N THR A 12 -15.42 11.91 6.47
CA THR A 12 -14.78 12.71 5.43
C THR A 12 -13.48 12.09 4.94
N ALA A 13 -13.37 10.76 5.01
CA ALA A 13 -12.16 10.01 4.62
C ALA A 13 -10.89 10.53 5.31
N ARG A 14 -10.96 10.72 6.64
CA ARG A 14 -9.91 11.24 7.53
C ARG A 14 -9.53 12.70 7.31
N GLU A 15 -10.26 13.45 6.49
CA GLU A 15 -10.08 14.89 6.39
C GLU A 15 -10.75 15.61 7.55
N ASN A 16 -10.07 16.59 8.11
CA ASN A 16 -10.67 17.47 9.11
C ASN A 16 -11.55 18.48 8.37
N VAL A 17 -12.85 18.37 8.53
CA VAL A 17 -13.84 19.29 7.97
C VAL A 17 -14.64 19.91 9.11
N ALA A 18 -14.78 21.23 9.05
CA ALA A 18 -15.63 22.01 9.93
C ALA A 18 -16.82 22.57 9.14
N PHE A 19 -17.94 22.67 9.82
CA PHE A 19 -19.20 23.14 9.25
C PHE A 19 -19.69 24.36 10.02
N LEU A 20 -19.93 25.48 9.34
CA LEU A 20 -20.58 26.67 9.88
C LEU A 20 -21.88 26.93 9.13
N HIS A 21 -22.88 27.49 9.83
CA HIS A 21 -24.11 27.91 9.21
C HIS A 21 -23.91 29.16 8.36
N ASP A 22 -24.58 29.29 7.24
CA ASP A 22 -24.47 30.44 6.35
C ASP A 22 -24.85 31.76 7.05
N ASP A 23 -25.87 31.76 7.90
CA ASP A 23 -26.27 32.92 8.73
C ASP A 23 -25.27 33.22 9.88
N ASP A 24 -24.16 32.50 10.00
CA ASP A 24 -23.25 32.74 11.11
C ASP A 24 -22.48 34.06 10.89
N LEU A 25 -22.76 35.05 11.72
CA LEU A 25 -22.09 36.35 11.69
C LEU A 25 -20.55 36.23 11.72
N ILE A 26 -20.05 35.08 12.12
CA ILE A 26 -18.62 34.78 12.23
C ILE A 26 -17.99 34.58 10.84
N SER A 27 -18.64 33.84 9.95
CA SER A 27 -18.15 33.65 8.58
C SER A 27 -18.02 35.01 7.89
N HIS A 28 -19.02 35.87 8.06
CA HIS A 28 -19.03 37.20 7.48
C HIS A 28 -18.01 38.15 8.14
N ALA A 29 -17.89 38.12 9.47
CA ALA A 29 -16.98 39.04 10.21
C ALA A 29 -15.48 38.69 9.98
N LEU A 30 -15.15 37.43 9.74
CA LEU A 30 -13.80 36.96 9.47
C LEU A 30 -13.49 36.82 7.97
N GLY A 31 -14.46 37.11 7.08
CA GLY A 31 -14.31 36.95 5.63
C GLY A 31 -14.03 35.50 5.22
N LEU A 32 -14.60 34.54 5.94
CA LEU A 32 -14.40 33.12 5.68
C LEU A 32 -15.30 32.65 4.54
N HIS A 33 -14.71 31.87 3.65
CA HIS A 33 -15.38 31.29 2.49
C HIS A 33 -15.31 29.75 2.53
N PRO A 34 -16.18 29.05 1.81
CA PRO A 34 -16.03 27.62 1.60
C PRO A 34 -14.62 27.28 1.09
N LEU A 35 -14.06 26.19 1.63
CA LEU A 35 -12.69 25.72 1.41
C LEU A 35 -11.57 26.49 2.14
N ASP A 36 -11.88 27.61 2.79
CA ASP A 36 -10.92 28.25 3.68
C ASP A 36 -10.55 27.31 4.83
N ARG A 37 -9.39 27.57 5.42
CA ARG A 37 -8.92 26.83 6.58
C ARG A 37 -9.11 27.62 7.83
N ILE A 38 -9.56 26.92 8.85
CA ILE A 38 -9.72 27.47 10.19
C ILE A 38 -8.97 26.60 11.19
N GLU A 39 -8.42 27.26 12.20
CA GLU A 39 -7.88 26.60 13.39
C GLU A 39 -8.97 26.52 14.45
N ILE A 40 -9.14 25.34 15.02
CA ILE A 40 -10.11 25.06 16.07
C ILE A 40 -9.33 24.54 17.25
N SER A 41 -9.43 25.25 18.40
CA SER A 41 -8.69 24.92 19.59
C SER A 41 -9.56 24.82 20.84
N ALA A 42 -9.22 23.88 21.72
CA ALA A 42 -9.85 23.69 23.01
C ALA A 42 -8.93 22.90 23.94
N ASN A 43 -8.90 23.25 25.23
CA ASN A 43 -8.15 22.52 26.25
C ASN A 43 -6.65 22.29 25.93
N GLY A 44 -6.02 23.25 25.22
CA GLY A 44 -4.62 23.13 24.81
C GLY A 44 -4.36 22.25 23.60
N GLN A 45 -5.41 21.66 23.02
CA GLN A 45 -5.35 20.94 21.73
C GLN A 45 -5.81 21.88 20.61
N SER A 46 -5.23 21.75 19.43
CA SER A 46 -5.70 22.44 18.23
C SER A 46 -5.70 21.53 17.01
N ILE A 47 -6.63 21.78 16.12
CA ILE A 47 -6.71 21.12 14.80
C ILE A 47 -6.93 22.21 13.74
N ARG A 48 -6.47 21.89 12.53
CA ARG A 48 -6.85 22.64 11.33
C ARG A 48 -7.90 21.86 10.55
N ALA A 49 -8.93 22.57 10.08
CA ALA A 49 -10.01 21.99 9.34
C ALA A 49 -10.36 22.84 8.11
N VAL A 50 -10.80 22.19 7.05
CA VAL A 50 -11.38 22.85 5.87
C VAL A 50 -12.81 23.25 6.20
N LEU A 51 -13.15 24.49 5.90
CA LEU A 51 -14.48 25.04 6.16
C LEU A 51 -15.46 24.62 5.07
N SER A 52 -16.62 24.12 5.49
CA SER A 52 -17.80 23.94 4.67
C SER A 52 -18.93 24.79 5.23
N ILE A 53 -19.67 25.49 4.37
CA ILE A 53 -20.84 26.28 4.76
C ILE A 53 -22.10 25.43 4.60
N VAL A 54 -23.01 25.55 5.54
CA VAL A 54 -24.26 24.76 5.62
C VAL A 54 -25.46 25.71 5.64
N GLU A 55 -26.40 25.50 4.74
CA GLU A 55 -27.68 26.24 4.61
C GLU A 55 -28.84 25.48 5.25
N GLY A 56 -28.64 24.65 6.21
CA GLY A 56 -29.71 23.82 6.76
C GLY A 56 -29.57 23.53 8.24
N SER A 57 -30.46 22.73 8.78
CA SER A 57 -30.57 22.45 10.23
C SER A 57 -29.47 21.56 10.79
N ILE A 58 -28.52 21.08 9.98
CA ILE A 58 -27.42 20.20 10.41
C ILE A 58 -26.54 20.92 11.45
N VAL A 59 -26.23 22.18 11.20
CA VAL A 59 -25.50 23.08 12.12
C VAL A 59 -26.35 24.33 12.31
N GLN A 60 -26.48 24.82 13.52
CA GLN A 60 -27.19 26.07 13.83
C GLN A 60 -26.19 27.23 13.98
N ALA A 61 -26.62 28.43 13.72
CA ALA A 61 -25.83 29.64 13.97
C ALA A 61 -25.33 29.69 15.42
N GLY A 62 -24.06 30.08 15.63
CA GLY A 62 -23.38 30.05 16.94
C GLY A 62 -22.82 28.67 17.30
N THR A 63 -22.90 27.70 16.38
CA THR A 63 -22.37 26.34 16.56
C THR A 63 -21.40 26.00 15.45
N ILE A 64 -20.32 25.31 15.77
CA ILE A 64 -19.41 24.72 14.78
C ILE A 64 -19.61 23.21 14.76
N GLY A 65 -19.89 22.65 13.58
CA GLY A 65 -19.94 21.22 13.37
C GLY A 65 -18.56 20.67 13.02
N LEU A 66 -18.22 19.47 13.49
CA LEU A 66 -16.99 18.77 13.08
C LEU A 66 -17.33 17.39 12.48
N SER A 67 -16.59 17.04 11.42
CA SER A 67 -16.55 15.68 10.90
C SER A 67 -16.02 14.70 11.95
N ASN A 68 -16.27 13.40 11.77
CA ASN A 68 -15.75 12.39 12.70
C ASN A 68 -14.23 12.47 12.87
N ALA A 69 -13.49 12.67 11.78
CA ALA A 69 -12.03 12.79 11.81
C ALA A 69 -11.59 13.99 12.66
N ALA A 70 -12.15 15.18 12.41
CA ALA A 70 -11.84 16.41 13.13
C ALA A 70 -12.23 16.30 14.61
N PHE A 71 -13.42 15.79 14.89
CA PHE A 71 -13.91 15.63 16.27
C PHE A 71 -13.02 14.70 17.10
N ASN A 72 -12.67 13.53 16.57
CA ASN A 72 -11.82 12.57 17.26
C ASN A 72 -10.40 13.11 17.49
N LYS A 73 -9.86 13.86 16.51
CA LYS A 73 -8.52 14.45 16.61
C LYS A 73 -8.46 15.59 17.63
N LEU A 74 -9.51 16.40 17.74
CA LEU A 74 -9.58 17.46 18.74
C LEU A 74 -9.75 16.91 20.17
N GLY A 75 -10.38 15.73 20.33
CA GLY A 75 -10.43 15.00 21.59
C GLY A 75 -11.25 15.67 22.71
N VAL A 76 -12.24 16.50 22.36
CA VAL A 76 -13.13 17.16 23.33
C VAL A 76 -14.56 16.64 23.23
N SER A 77 -15.33 16.83 24.28
CA SER A 77 -16.73 16.35 24.32
C SER A 77 -17.65 17.15 23.41
N ASP A 78 -18.69 16.52 22.94
CA ASP A 78 -19.77 17.20 22.22
C ASP A 78 -20.39 18.29 23.10
N ASN A 79 -20.84 19.39 22.50
CA ASN A 79 -21.34 20.58 23.18
C ASN A 79 -20.32 21.40 24.00
N SER A 80 -19.02 21.09 23.94
CA SER A 80 -17.95 21.94 24.51
C SER A 80 -17.86 23.26 23.73
N TYR A 81 -17.25 24.27 24.36
CA TYR A 81 -16.87 25.49 23.65
C TYR A 81 -15.47 25.37 23.08
N VAL A 82 -15.32 25.79 21.83
CA VAL A 82 -14.03 25.82 21.11
C VAL A 82 -13.72 27.22 20.61
N ASP A 83 -12.45 27.56 20.54
CA ASP A 83 -12.00 28.79 19.91
C ASP A 83 -11.74 28.53 18.42
N VAL A 84 -12.25 29.42 17.56
CA VAL A 84 -12.10 29.35 16.11
C VAL A 84 -11.38 30.60 15.60
N ALA A 85 -10.37 30.39 14.75
CA ALA A 85 -9.61 31.44 14.11
C ALA A 85 -9.29 31.09 12.64
N PRO A 86 -9.14 32.09 11.75
CA PRO A 86 -8.56 31.86 10.43
C PRO A 86 -7.13 31.30 10.58
N THR A 87 -6.72 30.45 9.66
CA THR A 87 -5.30 30.03 9.61
C THR A 87 -4.53 30.83 8.59
N GLU A 88 -3.25 31.06 8.87
CA GLU A 88 -2.34 31.56 7.84
C GLU A 88 -2.08 30.47 6.78
N SER A 89 -1.82 30.91 5.55
CA SER A 89 -1.37 30.04 4.47
C SER A 89 -0.10 29.29 4.88
N PRO A 90 0.11 28.05 4.40
CA PRO A 90 1.34 27.31 4.68
C PRO A 90 2.58 28.11 4.28
N ALA A 91 3.59 28.15 5.13
CA ALA A 91 4.83 28.88 4.85
C ALA A 91 5.57 28.35 3.60
N SER A 92 5.27 27.12 3.18
CA SER A 92 5.84 26.48 1.99
C SER A 92 5.01 26.69 0.71
N LEU A 93 3.93 27.47 0.74
CA LEU A 93 3.08 27.67 -0.45
C LEU A 93 3.86 28.31 -1.62
N ASP A 94 4.75 29.25 -1.37
CA ASP A 94 5.61 29.82 -2.39
C ASP A 94 6.58 28.81 -3.00
N LEU A 95 6.99 27.80 -2.24
CA LEU A 95 7.82 26.70 -2.71
C LEU A 95 7.02 25.77 -3.64
N LEU A 96 5.75 25.53 -3.30
CA LEU A 96 4.85 24.81 -4.18
C LEU A 96 4.67 25.55 -5.51
N HIS A 97 4.47 26.87 -5.49
CA HIS A 97 4.40 27.68 -6.72
C HIS A 97 5.69 27.61 -7.55
N LYS A 98 6.87 27.59 -6.89
CA LYS A 98 8.15 27.36 -7.59
C LYS A 98 8.17 26.00 -8.28
N LYS A 99 7.71 24.93 -7.62
CA LYS A 99 7.68 23.60 -8.21
C LYS A 99 6.69 23.53 -9.37
N MET A 100 5.51 24.12 -9.24
CA MET A 100 4.52 24.26 -10.33
C MET A 100 5.10 24.99 -11.55
N ALA A 101 6.01 25.93 -11.34
CA ALA A 101 6.75 26.61 -12.42
C ALA A 101 7.94 25.81 -12.98
N GLY A 102 8.08 24.52 -12.62
CA GLY A 102 9.14 23.62 -13.07
C GLY A 102 10.53 23.91 -12.48
N LYS A 103 10.61 24.71 -11.40
CA LYS A 103 11.91 25.02 -10.77
C LYS A 103 12.32 23.90 -9.83
N GLN A 104 13.62 23.65 -9.74
CA GLN A 104 14.19 22.77 -8.73
C GLN A 104 14.04 23.38 -7.33
N LEU A 105 13.77 22.50 -6.35
CA LEU A 105 13.70 22.83 -4.92
C LEU A 105 14.96 22.32 -4.23
N THR A 106 15.27 22.90 -3.08
CA THR A 106 16.40 22.50 -2.21
C THR A 106 15.96 21.51 -1.13
N SER A 107 16.91 20.89 -0.42
CA SER A 107 16.64 20.05 0.75
C SER A 107 15.77 20.74 1.80
N ASN A 108 16.09 21.99 2.13
CA ASN A 108 15.31 22.77 3.10
C ASN A 108 13.89 23.09 2.61
N ASP A 109 13.70 23.23 1.30
CA ASP A 109 12.37 23.46 0.71
C ASP A 109 11.49 22.20 0.84
N TYR A 110 12.04 21.02 0.54
CA TYR A 110 11.33 19.74 0.74
C TYR A 110 11.01 19.49 2.21
N ALA A 111 11.94 19.76 3.14
CA ALA A 111 11.69 19.64 4.57
C ALA A 111 10.48 20.49 5.02
N LYS A 112 10.38 21.74 4.55
CA LYS A 112 9.24 22.62 4.86
C LYS A 112 7.92 22.12 4.25
N ILE A 113 7.94 21.70 2.98
CA ILE A 113 6.75 21.18 2.30
C ILE A 113 6.22 19.93 3.02
N ILE A 114 7.11 19.00 3.35
CA ILE A 114 6.73 17.75 4.01
C ILE A 114 6.27 17.97 5.45
N ASP A 115 6.91 18.90 6.18
CA ASP A 115 6.42 19.30 7.51
C ASP A 115 5.01 19.91 7.43
N ASP A 116 4.78 20.88 6.54
CA ASP A 116 3.46 21.49 6.34
C ASP A 116 2.40 20.44 5.94
N LEU A 117 2.77 19.45 5.16
CA LEU A 117 1.91 18.35 4.75
C LEU A 117 1.53 17.44 5.94
N VAL A 118 2.50 16.99 6.72
CA VAL A 118 2.28 16.09 7.86
C VAL A 118 1.52 16.79 9.00
N GLN A 119 1.80 18.09 9.21
CA GLN A 119 1.07 18.91 10.17
C GLN A 119 -0.37 19.25 9.71
N GLY A 120 -0.76 18.80 8.52
CA GLY A 120 -2.09 19.08 7.98
C GLY A 120 -2.29 20.55 7.63
N ARG A 121 -1.21 21.26 7.26
CA ARG A 121 -1.28 22.66 6.80
C ARG A 121 -1.64 22.77 5.32
N TYR A 122 -1.51 21.69 4.52
CA TYR A 122 -1.97 21.60 3.15
C TYR A 122 -3.41 21.07 3.07
N SER A 123 -4.22 21.68 2.21
CA SER A 123 -5.50 21.10 1.77
C SER A 123 -5.26 19.98 0.74
N LYS A 124 -6.32 19.29 0.37
CA LYS A 124 -6.26 18.37 -0.77
C LYS A 124 -5.87 19.09 -2.06
N VAL A 125 -6.22 20.37 -2.22
CA VAL A 125 -5.89 21.16 -3.41
C VAL A 125 -4.38 21.39 -3.51
N GLU A 126 -3.75 21.87 -2.43
CA GLU A 126 -2.30 22.09 -2.43
C GLU A 126 -1.52 20.78 -2.52
N LEU A 127 -1.97 19.73 -1.81
CA LEU A 127 -1.36 18.42 -1.91
C LEU A 127 -1.47 17.87 -3.34
N THR A 128 -2.63 18.01 -3.98
CA THR A 128 -2.82 17.61 -5.38
C THR A 128 -1.89 18.39 -6.31
N ALA A 129 -1.78 19.71 -6.10
CA ALA A 129 -0.87 20.55 -6.89
C ALA A 129 0.59 20.10 -6.74
N PHE A 130 1.03 19.71 -5.52
CA PHE A 130 2.36 19.16 -5.28
C PHE A 130 2.59 17.86 -6.04
N VAL A 131 1.68 16.88 -5.92
CA VAL A 131 1.78 15.58 -6.57
C VAL A 131 1.80 15.73 -8.10
N VAL A 132 0.88 16.52 -8.65
CA VAL A 132 0.82 16.77 -10.10
C VAL A 132 2.08 17.48 -10.60
N SER A 133 2.58 18.49 -9.87
CA SER A 133 3.80 19.21 -10.25
C SER A 133 5.03 18.30 -10.23
N ALA A 134 5.17 17.47 -9.18
CA ALA A 134 6.25 16.48 -9.09
C ALA A 134 6.17 15.42 -10.20
N THR A 135 4.96 15.07 -10.65
CA THR A 135 4.74 14.11 -11.74
C THR A 135 5.09 14.71 -13.09
N VAL A 136 4.59 15.91 -13.38
CA VAL A 136 4.73 16.56 -14.70
C VAL A 136 6.14 17.09 -14.94
N SER A 137 6.72 17.78 -13.94
CA SER A 137 8.08 18.33 -14.04
C SER A 137 9.17 17.29 -13.78
N GLY A 138 8.80 16.13 -13.21
CA GLY A 138 9.75 15.16 -12.70
C GLY A 138 10.52 15.68 -11.47
N LEU A 139 11.30 14.81 -10.85
CA LEU A 139 12.26 15.17 -9.81
C LEU A 139 13.65 14.72 -10.24
N SER A 140 14.65 15.57 -10.01
CA SER A 140 16.05 15.15 -10.14
C SER A 140 16.42 14.13 -9.07
N ASP A 141 17.55 13.44 -9.23
CA ASP A 141 18.02 12.47 -8.24
C ASP A 141 18.31 13.11 -6.87
N ASP A 142 18.70 14.38 -6.86
CA ASP A 142 18.88 15.14 -5.63
C ASP A 142 17.52 15.49 -4.99
N GLU A 143 16.53 15.91 -5.77
CA GLU A 143 15.18 16.16 -5.27
C GLU A 143 14.52 14.89 -4.73
N ILE A 144 14.70 13.74 -5.40
CA ILE A 144 14.23 12.44 -4.89
C ILE A 144 14.90 12.13 -3.54
N THR A 145 16.20 12.39 -3.43
CA THR A 145 16.93 12.20 -2.17
C THR A 145 16.38 13.07 -1.07
N TRP A 146 16.24 14.38 -1.30
CA TRP A 146 15.75 15.34 -0.30
C TRP A 146 14.30 15.09 0.12
N LEU A 147 13.44 14.73 -0.84
CA LEU A 147 12.07 14.33 -0.56
C LEU A 147 12.04 13.06 0.32
N THR A 148 12.87 12.07 -0.01
CA THR A 148 12.99 10.84 0.77
C THR A 148 13.48 11.12 2.20
N GLU A 149 14.49 11.97 2.37
CA GLU A 149 15.00 12.38 3.68
C GLU A 149 13.91 13.08 4.52
N ALA A 150 13.19 14.01 3.91
CA ALA A 150 12.10 14.72 4.59
C ALA A 150 10.98 13.74 5.03
N MET A 151 10.63 12.77 4.19
CA MET A 151 9.66 11.73 4.56
C MET A 151 10.13 10.86 5.74
N ILE A 152 11.41 10.47 5.76
CA ILE A 152 11.99 9.67 6.85
C ILE A 152 11.97 10.46 8.17
N GLN A 153 12.32 11.74 8.12
CA GLN A 153 12.41 12.59 9.30
C GLN A 153 11.06 12.90 9.96
N THR A 154 9.98 12.83 9.20
CA THR A 154 8.63 13.11 9.71
C THR A 154 7.89 11.88 10.21
N GLY A 155 8.44 10.69 10.02
CA GLY A 155 7.86 9.42 10.48
C GLY A 155 8.62 8.79 11.64
N ASP A 156 8.00 7.76 12.22
CA ASP A 156 8.66 6.91 13.20
C ASP A 156 9.72 6.04 12.52
N GLN A 157 10.80 5.75 13.22
CA GLN A 157 11.88 4.91 12.71
C GLN A 157 12.10 3.70 13.62
N LEU A 158 12.21 2.53 13.01
CA LEU A 158 12.58 1.31 13.72
C LEU A 158 14.10 1.14 13.70
N HIS A 159 14.68 0.85 14.86
CA HIS A 159 16.10 0.64 15.04
C HIS A 159 16.35 -0.75 15.62
N PHE A 160 17.16 -1.54 14.94
CA PHE A 160 17.55 -2.88 15.39
C PHE A 160 19.07 -2.91 15.65
N ASP A 161 19.47 -3.52 16.75
CA ASP A 161 20.89 -3.72 17.07
C ASP A 161 21.44 -4.89 16.24
N SER A 162 21.53 -4.65 14.92
CA SER A 162 22.04 -5.60 13.95
C SER A 162 22.61 -4.88 12.73
N MET A 163 23.79 -5.32 12.26
CA MET A 163 24.39 -4.80 11.02
C MET A 163 23.61 -5.23 9.77
N ILE A 164 22.83 -6.31 9.86
CA ILE A 164 22.05 -6.85 8.74
C ILE A 164 20.58 -6.93 9.16
N VAL A 165 19.79 -6.02 8.61
CA VAL A 165 18.33 -6.04 8.66
C VAL A 165 17.82 -6.20 7.24
N ALA A 166 17.19 -7.33 6.98
CA ALA A 166 16.74 -7.71 5.65
C ALA A 166 15.33 -7.18 5.36
N ASP A 167 15.06 -6.87 4.10
CA ASP A 167 13.72 -6.59 3.62
C ASP A 167 13.52 -7.07 2.17
N LYS A 168 12.29 -7.25 1.78
CA LYS A 168 11.88 -7.56 0.41
C LYS A 168 10.74 -6.64 0.00
N HIS A 169 10.81 -6.05 -1.17
CA HIS A 169 9.75 -5.23 -1.73
C HIS A 169 9.47 -5.62 -3.18
N SER A 170 8.23 -5.49 -3.64
CA SER A 170 7.87 -5.50 -5.06
C SER A 170 7.23 -4.18 -5.41
N ILE A 171 7.58 -3.61 -6.56
CA ILE A 171 6.96 -2.35 -7.00
C ILE A 171 5.50 -2.50 -7.39
N GLY A 172 4.99 -3.74 -7.50
CA GLY A 172 3.59 -4.06 -7.79
C GLY A 172 3.29 -4.22 -9.29
N GLY A 173 1.99 -4.18 -9.63
CA GLY A 173 1.51 -4.31 -11.00
C GLY A 173 1.12 -5.74 -11.40
N VAL A 174 1.41 -6.76 -10.60
CA VAL A 174 1.04 -8.16 -10.84
C VAL A 174 0.11 -8.63 -9.74
N PRO A 175 -1.15 -9.00 -10.02
CA PRO A 175 -2.06 -9.55 -9.03
C PRO A 175 -1.59 -10.93 -8.56
N GLY A 176 -1.95 -11.30 -7.32
CA GLY A 176 -1.57 -12.58 -6.72
C GLY A 176 -0.09 -12.71 -6.32
N ASN A 177 0.76 -11.71 -6.57
CA ASN A 177 2.21 -11.75 -6.27
C ASN A 177 2.49 -11.78 -4.76
N ARG A 178 2.13 -12.87 -4.09
CA ARG A 178 2.19 -13.00 -2.62
C ARG A 178 3.44 -13.73 -2.13
N THR A 179 4.60 -13.38 -2.71
CA THR A 179 5.90 -13.95 -2.33
C THR A 179 6.38 -13.50 -0.94
N THR A 180 5.92 -12.35 -0.45
CA THR A 180 6.43 -11.72 0.78
C THR A 180 6.35 -12.63 2.02
N PRO A 181 5.23 -13.25 2.41
CA PRO A 181 5.16 -14.09 3.59
C PRO A 181 6.08 -15.30 3.49
N ILE A 182 6.23 -15.86 2.30
CA ILE A 182 7.09 -17.03 2.04
C ILE A 182 8.56 -16.64 2.21
N VAL A 183 8.99 -15.54 1.56
CA VAL A 183 10.36 -15.02 1.65
C VAL A 183 10.69 -14.63 3.10
N THR A 184 9.76 -13.98 3.80
CA THR A 184 9.94 -13.60 5.21
C THR A 184 10.15 -14.83 6.09
N SER A 185 9.37 -15.88 5.92
CA SER A 185 9.47 -17.11 6.70
C SER A 185 10.80 -17.84 6.45
N ILE A 186 11.22 -17.95 5.18
CA ILE A 186 12.50 -18.55 4.82
C ILE A 186 13.68 -17.75 5.37
N ALA A 187 13.64 -16.42 5.24
CA ALA A 187 14.71 -15.54 5.71
C ALA A 187 14.82 -15.54 7.25
N ALA A 188 13.68 -15.46 7.95
CA ALA A 188 13.64 -15.53 9.41
C ALA A 188 14.14 -16.87 9.95
N GLU A 189 13.77 -17.99 9.30
CA GLU A 189 14.28 -19.32 9.65
C GLU A 189 15.78 -19.46 9.40
N ALA A 190 16.31 -18.82 8.37
CA ALA A 190 17.74 -18.74 8.12
C ALA A 190 18.48 -17.82 9.12
N GLY A 191 17.78 -17.22 10.09
CA GLY A 191 18.34 -16.36 11.13
C GLY A 191 18.63 -14.94 10.64
N LEU A 192 17.89 -14.42 9.65
CA LEU A 192 17.93 -13.03 9.25
C LEU A 192 16.87 -12.24 10.02
N LEU A 193 17.23 -11.07 10.54
CA LEU A 193 16.26 -10.09 11.02
C LEU A 193 15.52 -9.50 9.83
N ILE A 194 14.21 -9.75 9.77
CA ILE A 194 13.34 -9.26 8.68
C ILE A 194 12.03 -8.68 9.24
N PRO A 195 12.06 -7.44 9.79
CA PRO A 195 10.89 -6.73 10.28
C PRO A 195 10.05 -6.24 9.11
N LYS A 196 9.32 -7.14 8.48
CA LYS A 196 8.62 -6.85 7.24
C LYS A 196 7.41 -5.96 7.45
N THR A 197 7.46 -4.75 6.91
CA THR A 197 6.32 -3.85 6.81
C THR A 197 5.77 -3.86 5.37
N SER A 198 4.46 -3.84 5.25
CA SER A 198 3.76 -3.92 3.96
C SER A 198 2.62 -2.90 3.91
N SER A 199 2.19 -2.52 2.71
CA SER A 199 1.03 -1.67 2.50
C SER A 199 -0.24 -2.50 2.32
N ARG A 200 -1.39 -1.87 2.59
CA ARG A 200 -2.68 -2.30 2.09
C ARG A 200 -2.78 -2.02 0.59
N SER A 201 -3.77 -2.59 -0.04
CA SER A 201 -4.05 -2.36 -1.46
C SER A 201 -4.33 -0.89 -1.74
N VAL A 202 -3.79 -0.40 -2.86
CA VAL A 202 -4.10 0.92 -3.42
C VAL A 202 -4.87 0.73 -4.73
N THR A 203 -4.31 -0.02 -5.68
CA THR A 203 -4.91 -0.29 -7.00
C THR A 203 -5.03 -1.78 -7.31
N SER A 204 -4.47 -2.66 -6.48
CA SER A 204 -4.57 -4.11 -6.64
C SER A 204 -5.78 -4.69 -5.89
N PRO A 205 -6.25 -5.89 -6.22
CA PRO A 205 -7.36 -6.54 -5.50
C PRO A 205 -6.96 -7.01 -4.09
N SER A 206 -5.66 -7.05 -3.79
CA SER A 206 -5.14 -7.33 -2.44
C SER A 206 -3.74 -6.74 -2.29
N GLY A 207 -3.47 -6.04 -1.20
CA GLY A 207 -2.13 -5.70 -0.74
C GLY A 207 -1.57 -6.84 0.14
N THR A 208 -0.26 -6.82 0.39
CA THR A 208 0.32 -7.82 1.28
C THR A 208 -0.28 -7.75 2.69
N ALA A 209 -0.54 -6.55 3.21
CA ALA A 209 -1.18 -6.41 4.53
C ALA A 209 -2.61 -6.96 4.52
N ASP A 210 -3.39 -6.76 3.46
CA ASP A 210 -4.76 -7.28 3.35
C ASP A 210 -4.79 -8.82 3.36
N THR A 211 -3.88 -9.44 2.59
CA THR A 211 -3.75 -10.91 2.58
C THR A 211 -3.32 -11.44 3.95
N ILE A 212 -2.31 -10.82 4.60
CA ILE A 212 -1.79 -11.29 5.89
C ILE A 212 -2.79 -11.06 7.02
N GLU A 213 -3.60 -10.02 6.95
CA GLU A 213 -4.66 -9.76 7.94
C GLU A 213 -5.71 -10.88 8.02
N THR A 214 -5.91 -11.63 6.92
CA THR A 214 -6.76 -12.85 6.95
C THR A 214 -6.13 -13.99 7.76
N LEU A 215 -4.82 -13.91 8.04
CA LEU A 215 -4.06 -14.95 8.72
C LEU A 215 -3.65 -14.55 10.14
N MET A 216 -3.38 -13.27 10.39
CA MET A 216 -2.90 -12.75 11.67
C MET A 216 -3.12 -11.24 11.78
N ASN A 217 -3.02 -10.69 13.00
CA ASN A 217 -3.05 -9.24 13.19
C ASN A 217 -1.81 -8.57 12.55
N VAL A 218 -2.04 -7.56 11.72
CA VAL A 218 -1.01 -6.75 11.05
C VAL A 218 -0.86 -5.35 11.65
N GLU A 219 -1.82 -4.91 12.48
CA GLU A 219 -1.79 -3.59 13.14
C GLU A 219 -0.98 -3.69 14.42
N LEU A 220 0.34 -3.66 14.27
CA LEU A 220 1.28 -3.80 15.38
C LEU A 220 1.91 -2.45 15.73
N PRO A 221 1.87 -2.00 17.00
CA PRO A 221 2.70 -0.90 17.45
C PRO A 221 4.18 -1.30 17.45
N ALA A 222 5.08 -0.32 17.44
CA ALA A 222 6.53 -0.55 17.32
C ALA A 222 7.08 -1.51 18.37
N GLU A 223 6.65 -1.40 19.62
CA GLU A 223 7.09 -2.30 20.72
C GLU A 223 6.73 -3.76 20.38
N ARG A 224 5.55 -3.98 19.81
CA ARG A 224 5.12 -5.33 19.46
C ARG A 224 5.92 -5.90 18.29
N ILE A 225 6.28 -5.05 17.32
CA ILE A 225 7.21 -5.43 16.23
C ILE A 225 8.54 -5.88 16.81
N TYR A 226 9.14 -5.10 17.73
CA TYR A 226 10.39 -5.48 18.39
C TYR A 226 10.29 -6.82 19.12
N ASP A 227 9.19 -7.06 19.84
CA ASP A 227 8.98 -8.30 20.58
C ASP A 227 8.90 -9.53 19.67
N VAL A 228 8.14 -9.43 18.56
CA VAL A 228 8.01 -10.54 17.61
C VAL A 228 9.33 -10.79 16.90
N VAL A 229 10.00 -9.74 16.41
CA VAL A 229 11.29 -9.84 15.70
C VAL A 229 12.39 -10.40 16.61
N ARG A 230 12.41 -10.00 17.88
CA ARG A 230 13.39 -10.55 18.85
C ARG A 230 13.23 -12.05 19.06
N LYS A 231 12.00 -12.56 19.05
CA LYS A 231 11.71 -13.98 19.28
C LYS A 231 11.85 -14.82 18.02
N GLU A 232 11.37 -14.30 16.89
CA GLU A 232 11.22 -15.10 15.68
C GLU A 232 12.03 -14.58 14.49
N ASN A 233 12.87 -13.56 14.67
CA ASN A 233 13.65 -12.89 13.65
C ASN A 233 12.83 -12.17 12.56
N GLY A 234 11.53 -12.28 12.54
CA GLY A 234 10.68 -11.67 11.52
C GLY A 234 9.32 -11.30 12.03
N CYS A 235 8.65 -10.40 11.33
CA CYS A 235 7.23 -10.07 11.51
C CYS A 235 6.61 -9.71 10.16
N LEU A 236 5.28 -9.60 10.12
CA LEU A 236 4.50 -9.19 8.96
C LEU A 236 3.51 -8.11 9.41
N ALA A 237 3.91 -6.85 9.36
CA ALA A 237 3.12 -5.72 9.86
C ALA A 237 2.59 -4.83 8.74
N TRP A 238 1.52 -4.09 9.03
CA TRP A 238 1.09 -2.98 8.20
C TRP A 238 1.89 -1.72 8.53
N GLY A 239 2.58 -1.14 7.52
CA GLY A 239 3.44 0.03 7.73
C GLY A 239 2.69 1.27 8.20
N GLY A 240 1.40 1.41 7.87
CA GLY A 240 0.58 2.53 8.32
C GLY A 240 0.25 2.50 9.83
N ALA A 241 0.31 1.34 10.49
CA ALA A 241 0.13 1.24 11.94
C ALA A 241 1.34 1.77 12.73
N VAL A 242 2.51 1.79 12.10
CA VAL A 242 3.78 2.24 12.72
C VAL A 242 4.11 3.68 12.36
N ASN A 243 3.30 4.32 11.49
CA ASN A 243 3.51 5.71 11.05
C ASN A 243 4.91 5.98 10.45
N LEU A 244 5.47 5.00 9.71
CA LEU A 244 6.84 5.07 9.17
C LEU A 244 7.07 6.20 8.17
N ALA A 245 6.06 6.59 7.40
CA ALA A 245 6.15 7.64 6.39
C ALA A 245 4.79 8.32 6.20
N PRO A 246 4.33 9.14 7.17
CA PRO A 246 3.00 9.75 7.15
C PRO A 246 2.76 10.65 5.93
N ALA A 247 3.79 11.34 5.46
CA ALA A 247 3.71 12.15 4.24
C ALA A 247 3.41 11.29 3.01
N ASP A 248 4.04 10.14 2.90
CA ASP A 248 3.85 9.22 1.79
C ASP A 248 2.43 8.66 1.73
N ASP A 249 1.85 8.32 2.87
CA ASP A 249 0.46 7.84 2.95
C ASP A 249 -0.56 8.91 2.47
N LEU A 250 -0.23 10.19 2.64
CA LEU A 250 -1.04 11.30 2.12
C LEU A 250 -0.85 11.46 0.60
N ILE A 251 0.39 11.39 0.11
CA ILE A 251 0.74 11.48 -1.32
C ILE A 251 0.07 10.34 -2.10
N ILE A 252 0.20 9.10 -1.65
CA ILE A 252 -0.39 7.92 -2.30
C ILE A 252 -1.91 8.05 -2.47
N ARG A 253 -2.63 8.67 -1.53
CA ARG A 253 -4.08 8.89 -1.67
C ARG A 253 -4.42 9.77 -2.86
N VAL A 254 -3.61 10.79 -3.13
CA VAL A 254 -3.80 11.67 -4.30
C VAL A 254 -3.43 10.92 -5.57
N GLU A 255 -2.29 10.22 -5.59
CA GLU A 255 -1.88 9.39 -6.73
C GLU A 255 -2.99 8.40 -7.11
N HIS A 256 -3.56 7.73 -6.12
CA HIS A 256 -4.69 6.80 -6.32
C HIS A 256 -5.95 7.50 -6.89
N ALA A 257 -6.35 8.63 -6.30
CA ALA A 257 -7.55 9.36 -6.73
C ALA A 257 -7.43 9.88 -8.17
N LEU A 258 -6.22 10.22 -8.60
CA LEU A 258 -5.92 10.71 -9.95
C LEU A 258 -5.47 9.61 -10.91
N ASN A 259 -5.31 8.37 -10.44
CA ASN A 259 -4.71 7.27 -11.19
C ASN A 259 -3.33 7.65 -11.78
N ILE A 260 -2.51 8.33 -10.97
CA ILE A 260 -1.13 8.72 -11.31
C ILE A 260 -0.17 7.70 -10.70
N ASP A 261 0.89 7.37 -11.45
CA ASP A 261 2.00 6.52 -10.99
C ASP A 261 3.32 7.23 -11.34
N ALA A 262 3.71 8.19 -10.49
CA ALA A 262 4.92 8.98 -10.70
C ALA A 262 6.17 8.21 -10.27
N GLU A 263 7.08 7.93 -11.21
CA GLU A 263 8.33 7.17 -10.97
C GLU A 263 9.14 7.74 -9.80
N SER A 264 9.30 9.07 -9.75
CA SER A 264 10.08 9.74 -8.70
C SER A 264 9.45 9.63 -7.31
N LEU A 265 8.12 9.79 -7.22
CA LEU A 265 7.39 9.63 -5.97
C LEU A 265 7.41 8.18 -5.49
N MET A 266 7.23 7.21 -6.40
CA MET A 266 7.33 5.78 -6.10
C MET A 266 8.72 5.42 -5.53
N ILE A 267 9.80 5.95 -6.11
CA ILE A 267 11.16 5.69 -5.60
C ILE A 267 11.32 6.27 -4.21
N SER A 268 10.93 7.55 -3.99
CA SER A 268 10.98 8.20 -2.68
C SER A 268 10.18 7.42 -1.63
N SER A 269 8.96 7.02 -1.96
CA SER A 269 8.06 6.22 -1.11
C SER A 269 8.72 4.91 -0.66
N ILE A 270 9.27 4.15 -1.60
CA ILE A 270 9.88 2.86 -1.30
C ILE A 270 11.12 3.04 -0.43
N LEU A 271 12.04 3.94 -0.81
CA LEU A 271 13.27 4.18 -0.07
C LEU A 271 12.99 4.69 1.36
N ALA A 272 12.06 5.65 1.50
CA ALA A 272 11.67 6.17 2.80
C ALA A 272 11.14 5.07 3.74
N LYS A 273 10.20 4.25 3.27
CA LYS A 273 9.63 3.16 4.07
C LYS A 273 10.67 2.08 4.43
N LYS A 274 11.59 1.76 3.51
CA LYS A 274 12.64 0.76 3.80
C LYS A 274 13.61 1.30 4.84
N LYS A 275 14.05 2.56 4.69
CA LYS A 275 14.95 3.18 5.66
C LYS A 275 14.29 3.38 7.02
N ALA A 276 13.06 3.88 7.06
CA ALA A 276 12.31 4.06 8.31
C ALA A 276 12.03 2.73 9.03
N ALA A 277 11.84 1.62 8.30
CA ALA A 277 11.72 0.28 8.87
C ALA A 277 13.06 -0.32 9.37
N GLY A 278 14.16 0.42 9.28
CA GLY A 278 15.49 -0.01 9.76
C GLY A 278 16.22 -0.97 8.83
N ALA A 279 15.74 -1.18 7.59
CA ALA A 279 16.39 -2.07 6.64
C ALA A 279 17.78 -1.60 6.26
N THR A 280 18.69 -2.55 6.03
CA THR A 280 20.05 -2.34 5.51
C THR A 280 20.28 -3.10 4.20
N HIS A 281 19.62 -4.25 4.00
CA HIS A 281 19.72 -5.11 2.83
C HIS A 281 18.34 -5.38 2.26
N VAL A 282 18.13 -5.03 1.00
CA VAL A 282 16.81 -5.07 0.37
C VAL A 282 16.86 -5.82 -0.97
N ILE A 283 16.00 -6.81 -1.13
CA ILE A 283 15.64 -7.34 -2.45
C ILE A 283 14.45 -6.54 -2.98
N LEU A 284 14.63 -5.91 -4.13
CA LEU A 284 13.59 -5.19 -4.83
C LEU A 284 13.18 -5.96 -6.10
N ASP A 285 11.96 -6.46 -6.11
CA ASP A 285 11.34 -7.17 -7.23
C ASP A 285 10.66 -6.17 -8.16
N ILE A 286 11.10 -6.12 -9.41
CA ILE A 286 10.49 -5.33 -10.49
C ILE A 286 9.91 -6.30 -11.52
N PRO A 287 8.60 -6.61 -11.45
CA PRO A 287 7.94 -7.37 -12.49
C PRO A 287 7.91 -6.57 -13.79
N VAL A 288 8.32 -7.20 -14.89
CA VAL A 288 8.35 -6.61 -16.24
C VAL A 288 7.31 -7.29 -17.11
N GLY A 289 6.41 -6.51 -17.69
CA GLY A 289 5.35 -7.03 -18.56
C GLY A 289 4.23 -6.03 -18.78
N HIS A 290 3.32 -6.35 -19.69
CA HIS A 290 2.17 -5.51 -19.99
C HIS A 290 1.29 -5.26 -18.75
N GLY A 291 0.89 -4.00 -18.55
CA GLY A 291 0.05 -3.61 -17.40
C GLY A 291 0.77 -3.56 -16.06
N THR A 292 2.09 -3.79 -15.99
CA THR A 292 2.91 -3.59 -14.80
C THR A 292 3.49 -2.17 -14.74
N LYS A 293 4.12 -1.81 -13.61
CA LYS A 293 4.83 -0.52 -13.48
C LYS A 293 6.08 -0.41 -14.37
N ALA A 294 6.63 -1.53 -14.81
CA ALA A 294 7.74 -1.62 -15.76
C ALA A 294 7.30 -2.45 -16.98
N GLU A 295 6.65 -1.80 -17.94
CA GLU A 295 6.10 -2.50 -19.11
C GLU A 295 7.17 -3.07 -20.05
N THR A 296 8.39 -2.48 -20.03
CA THR A 296 9.51 -2.94 -20.86
C THR A 296 10.75 -3.22 -20.04
N ILE A 297 11.64 -4.06 -20.56
CA ILE A 297 12.91 -4.39 -19.94
C ILE A 297 13.77 -3.12 -19.75
N GLU A 298 13.76 -2.21 -20.73
CA GLU A 298 14.51 -0.94 -20.67
C GLU A 298 14.04 -0.06 -19.51
N LYS A 299 12.71 0.02 -19.27
CA LYS A 299 12.15 0.73 -18.12
C LYS A 299 12.54 0.04 -16.82
N GLY A 300 12.50 -1.29 -16.80
CA GLY A 300 12.94 -2.09 -15.65
C GLY A 300 14.42 -1.87 -15.30
N GLU A 301 15.32 -1.90 -16.28
CA GLU A 301 16.76 -1.66 -16.07
C GLU A 301 17.05 -0.21 -15.65
N ARG A 302 16.32 0.78 -16.17
CA ARG A 302 16.44 2.18 -15.72
C ARG A 302 16.04 2.33 -14.26
N LEU A 303 14.90 1.75 -13.87
CA LEU A 303 14.46 1.74 -12.47
C LEU A 303 15.46 1.04 -11.56
N LYS A 304 16.01 -0.10 -11.98
CA LYS A 304 17.03 -0.84 -11.25
C LYS A 304 18.24 0.04 -10.95
N GLN A 305 18.78 0.72 -11.96
CA GLN A 305 19.92 1.61 -11.79
C GLN A 305 19.59 2.73 -10.80
N LYS A 306 18.43 3.38 -10.91
CA LYS A 306 18.00 4.44 -10.01
C LYS A 306 17.86 3.95 -8.56
N PHE A 307 17.18 2.83 -8.33
CA PHE A 307 17.03 2.28 -6.98
C PHE A 307 18.36 1.90 -6.33
N GLN A 308 19.29 1.33 -7.10
CA GLN A 308 20.60 0.98 -6.58
C GLN A 308 21.42 2.23 -6.26
N GLN A 309 21.47 3.20 -7.15
CA GLN A 309 22.22 4.44 -6.96
C GLN A 309 21.68 5.26 -5.79
N LEU A 310 20.35 5.51 -5.76
CA LEU A 310 19.72 6.31 -4.72
C LEU A 310 19.70 5.57 -3.37
N GLY A 311 19.51 4.24 -3.38
CA GLY A 311 19.56 3.43 -2.16
C GLY A 311 20.88 3.54 -1.41
N LEU A 312 22.01 3.61 -2.14
CA LEU A 312 23.33 3.81 -1.52
C LEU A 312 23.44 5.12 -0.74
N ARG A 313 22.75 6.20 -1.17
CA ARG A 313 22.72 7.48 -0.44
C ARG A 313 22.11 7.35 0.96
N PHE A 314 21.24 6.34 1.15
CA PHE A 314 20.58 6.03 2.44
C PHE A 314 21.25 4.89 3.21
N GLY A 315 22.38 4.37 2.72
CA GLY A 315 23.05 3.22 3.31
C GLY A 315 22.27 1.91 3.13
N LEU A 316 21.44 1.82 2.09
CA LEU A 316 20.70 0.61 1.73
C LEU A 316 21.48 -0.18 0.66
N ASN A 317 21.82 -1.42 0.96
CA ASN A 317 22.35 -2.37 -0.02
C ASN A 317 21.16 -3.01 -0.76
N ILE A 318 20.81 -2.45 -1.93
CA ILE A 318 19.65 -2.89 -2.71
C ILE A 318 20.12 -3.77 -3.87
N ARG A 319 19.60 -5.00 -3.92
CA ARG A 319 19.68 -5.86 -5.11
C ARG A 319 18.32 -5.85 -5.80
N VAL A 320 18.29 -5.32 -7.02
CA VAL A 320 17.09 -5.25 -7.85
C VAL A 320 17.04 -6.44 -8.78
N LEU A 321 15.90 -7.11 -8.83
CA LEU A 321 15.64 -8.28 -9.67
C LEU A 321 14.51 -7.95 -10.64
N LEU A 322 14.78 -8.07 -11.93
CA LEU A 322 13.74 -8.03 -12.95
C LEU A 322 13.12 -9.43 -13.03
N THR A 323 11.82 -9.51 -12.89
CA THR A 323 11.07 -10.77 -12.90
C THR A 323 9.96 -10.74 -13.94
N ASP A 324 9.42 -11.88 -14.31
CA ASP A 324 8.28 -11.95 -15.21
C ASP A 324 7.03 -11.34 -14.56
N GLY A 325 6.38 -10.45 -15.26
CA GLY A 325 5.14 -9.78 -14.92
C GLY A 325 4.08 -9.90 -16.01
N SER A 326 4.25 -10.83 -16.95
CA SER A 326 3.37 -10.97 -18.11
C SER A 326 1.97 -11.54 -17.80
N GLN A 327 1.78 -12.09 -16.61
CA GLN A 327 0.52 -12.66 -16.12
C GLN A 327 0.41 -12.59 -14.60
N PRO A 328 -0.78 -12.81 -14.01
CA PRO A 328 -0.94 -13.01 -12.56
C PRO A 328 -0.06 -14.15 -12.03
N ILE A 329 0.31 -14.07 -10.76
CA ILE A 329 1.11 -15.11 -10.08
C ILE A 329 0.27 -15.79 -9.02
N GLY A 330 0.37 -17.12 -8.94
CA GLY A 330 -0.50 -17.94 -8.09
C GLY A 330 -1.89 -18.13 -8.70
N ASN A 331 -2.69 -18.94 -8.05
CA ASN A 331 -4.04 -19.25 -8.51
C ASN A 331 -5.07 -18.26 -7.94
N GLY A 332 -4.82 -17.73 -6.76
CA GLY A 332 -5.72 -16.83 -6.04
C GLY A 332 -5.42 -15.35 -6.24
N ILE A 333 -6.43 -14.57 -6.52
CA ILE A 333 -6.39 -13.11 -6.62
C ILE A 333 -7.48 -12.53 -5.71
N GLY A 334 -7.10 -11.96 -4.57
CA GLY A 334 -7.95 -11.49 -3.49
C GLY A 334 -7.50 -12.05 -2.14
N PRO A 335 -7.82 -11.40 -0.99
CA PRO A 335 -7.16 -11.67 0.29
C PRO A 335 -7.16 -13.13 0.74
N SER A 336 -8.33 -13.76 0.86
CA SER A 336 -8.44 -15.16 1.29
C SER A 336 -7.92 -16.15 0.26
N LEU A 337 -8.08 -15.86 -1.03
CA LEU A 337 -7.57 -16.70 -2.12
C LEU A 337 -6.04 -16.74 -2.12
N GLU A 338 -5.40 -15.57 -2.01
CA GLU A 338 -3.95 -15.45 -1.92
C GLU A 338 -3.39 -16.05 -0.62
N ALA A 339 -4.12 -15.91 0.50
CA ALA A 339 -3.75 -16.53 1.76
C ALA A 339 -3.75 -18.06 1.67
N ASN A 340 -4.74 -18.64 0.97
CA ASN A 340 -4.79 -20.09 0.70
C ASN A 340 -3.59 -20.56 -0.13
N ASP A 341 -3.20 -19.81 -1.17
CA ASP A 341 -2.01 -20.13 -1.97
C ASP A 341 -0.73 -20.11 -1.12
N VAL A 342 -0.58 -19.09 -0.26
CA VAL A 342 0.55 -18.98 0.68
C VAL A 342 0.61 -20.18 1.62
N MET A 343 -0.53 -20.54 2.24
CA MET A 343 -0.59 -21.67 3.18
C MET A 343 -0.32 -23.02 2.50
N LYS A 344 -0.90 -23.26 1.33
CA LYS A 344 -0.60 -24.44 0.52
C LYS A 344 0.89 -24.54 0.20
N LEU A 345 1.49 -23.42 -0.21
CA LEU A 345 2.90 -23.41 -0.57
C LEU A 345 3.81 -23.67 0.65
N LEU A 346 3.57 -23.03 1.78
CA LEU A 346 4.34 -23.25 3.00
C LEU A 346 4.19 -24.69 3.54
N ALA A 347 3.00 -25.30 3.35
CA ALA A 347 2.73 -26.69 3.70
C ALA A 347 3.35 -27.70 2.72
N ASN A 348 3.99 -27.26 1.65
CA ASN A 348 4.46 -28.12 0.55
C ASN A 348 3.34 -28.95 -0.11
N ASP A 349 2.11 -28.38 -0.15
CA ASP A 349 0.98 -29.02 -0.82
C ASP A 349 1.30 -29.20 -2.32
N PRO A 350 1.04 -30.37 -2.90
CA PRO A 350 1.20 -30.60 -4.34
C PRO A 350 0.38 -29.68 -5.25
N GLU A 351 -0.75 -29.16 -4.74
CA GLU A 351 -1.61 -28.22 -5.46
C GLU A 351 -1.17 -26.75 -5.30
N ALA A 352 -0.06 -26.48 -4.59
CA ALA A 352 0.43 -25.12 -4.46
C ALA A 352 0.91 -24.57 -5.80
N PRO A 353 0.64 -23.26 -6.09
CA PRO A 353 1.05 -22.66 -7.35
C PRO A 353 2.56 -22.74 -7.59
N ILE A 354 2.96 -23.33 -8.71
CA ILE A 354 4.37 -23.58 -9.03
C ILE A 354 5.11 -22.25 -9.29
N ASP A 355 4.50 -21.33 -10.00
CA ASP A 355 5.05 -20.01 -10.34
C ASP A 355 5.32 -19.17 -9.07
N LEU A 356 4.38 -19.18 -8.12
CA LEU A 356 4.55 -18.49 -6.83
C LEU A 356 5.70 -19.14 -6.02
N ARG A 357 5.80 -20.47 -6.05
CA ARG A 357 6.90 -21.22 -5.40
C ARG A 357 8.24 -20.83 -5.99
N GLU A 358 8.38 -20.91 -7.31
CA GLU A 358 9.62 -20.66 -8.02
C GLU A 358 10.10 -19.22 -7.81
N LYS A 359 9.21 -18.23 -7.93
CA LYS A 359 9.53 -16.83 -7.67
C LYS A 359 9.91 -16.59 -6.21
N SER A 360 9.20 -17.19 -5.26
CA SER A 360 9.51 -17.05 -3.84
C SER A 360 10.89 -17.61 -3.49
N LEU A 361 11.24 -18.79 -4.02
CA LEU A 361 12.56 -19.41 -3.84
C LEU A 361 13.67 -18.59 -4.48
N TYR A 362 13.42 -18.02 -5.65
CA TYR A 362 14.38 -17.13 -6.32
C TYR A 362 14.66 -15.89 -5.47
N LEU A 363 13.61 -15.16 -5.06
CA LEU A 363 13.74 -13.94 -4.26
C LEU A 363 14.37 -14.21 -2.88
N ALA A 364 13.97 -15.31 -2.21
CA ALA A 364 14.57 -15.71 -0.94
C ALA A 364 16.04 -16.08 -1.10
N GLY A 365 16.38 -16.83 -2.16
CA GLY A 365 17.75 -17.20 -2.47
C GLY A 365 18.65 -15.98 -2.67
N GLU A 366 18.22 -15.02 -3.46
CA GLU A 366 18.94 -13.77 -3.70
C GLU A 366 19.11 -12.93 -2.41
N LEU A 367 18.11 -12.95 -1.51
CA LEU A 367 18.20 -12.28 -0.21
C LEU A 367 19.25 -12.97 0.69
N LEU A 368 19.26 -14.29 0.73
CA LEU A 368 20.23 -15.07 1.51
C LEU A 368 21.66 -14.86 1.01
N GLU A 369 21.87 -14.71 -0.29
CA GLU A 369 23.17 -14.37 -0.89
C GLU A 369 23.58 -12.93 -0.61
N LEU A 370 22.66 -11.96 -0.79
CA LEU A 370 22.91 -10.55 -0.54
C LEU A 370 23.36 -10.29 0.91
N THR A 371 22.80 -11.05 1.85
CA THR A 371 23.09 -10.92 3.29
C THR A 371 24.24 -11.83 3.77
N GLY A 372 24.87 -12.59 2.88
CA GLY A 372 25.99 -13.49 3.22
C GLY A 372 25.55 -14.75 4.01
N LYS A 373 24.26 -15.03 4.12
CA LYS A 373 23.76 -16.28 4.75
C LYS A 373 23.99 -17.51 3.88
N SER A 374 24.19 -17.32 2.59
CA SER A 374 24.66 -18.34 1.69
C SER A 374 25.75 -17.81 0.76
N LYS A 375 26.56 -18.74 0.21
CA LYS A 375 27.53 -18.38 -0.83
C LYS A 375 26.80 -18.04 -2.14
N PRO A 376 27.41 -17.20 -3.01
CA PRO A 376 26.87 -16.93 -4.34
C PRO A 376 26.53 -18.22 -5.11
N GLY A 377 25.35 -18.24 -5.72
CA GLY A 377 24.80 -19.40 -6.45
C GLY A 377 24.19 -20.51 -5.59
N GLN A 378 24.23 -20.41 -4.25
CA GLN A 378 23.70 -21.42 -3.34
C GLN A 378 22.44 -20.99 -2.58
N GLY A 379 22.04 -19.73 -2.69
CA GLY A 379 20.93 -19.15 -1.94
C GLY A 379 19.61 -19.85 -2.23
N ARG A 380 19.31 -20.08 -3.52
CA ARG A 380 18.09 -20.80 -3.93
C ARG A 380 18.00 -22.22 -3.37
N SER A 381 19.13 -22.97 -3.39
CA SER A 381 19.17 -24.30 -2.81
C SER A 381 18.98 -24.31 -1.30
N LEU A 382 19.48 -23.29 -0.59
CA LEU A 382 19.23 -23.13 0.84
C LEU A 382 17.75 -22.81 1.11
N ALA A 383 17.16 -21.86 0.37
CA ALA A 383 15.76 -21.51 0.48
C ALA A 383 14.85 -22.73 0.23
N GLN A 384 15.17 -23.53 -0.79
CA GLN A 384 14.44 -24.76 -1.12
C GLN A 384 14.52 -25.80 0.01
N ARG A 385 15.69 -26.00 0.62
CA ARG A 385 15.84 -26.92 1.76
C ARG A 385 15.00 -26.47 2.96
N ILE A 386 15.02 -25.16 3.28
CA ILE A 386 14.21 -24.61 4.38
C ILE A 386 12.71 -24.80 4.12
N LEU A 387 12.26 -24.55 2.90
CA LEU A 387 10.85 -24.74 2.53
C LEU A 387 10.47 -26.20 2.58
N ALA A 388 11.22 -27.09 1.90
CA ALA A 388 10.92 -28.52 1.77
C ALA A 388 10.96 -29.25 3.11
N SER A 389 11.78 -28.80 4.08
CA SER A 389 11.83 -29.39 5.43
C SER A 389 10.62 -29.03 6.31
N GLY A 390 9.70 -28.15 5.88
CA GLY A 390 8.59 -27.65 6.68
C GLY A 390 8.96 -26.53 7.66
N LYS A 391 10.23 -26.21 7.83
CA LYS A 391 10.70 -25.17 8.80
C LYS A 391 10.21 -23.76 8.46
N ALA A 392 10.00 -23.45 7.18
CA ALA A 392 9.40 -22.19 6.78
C ALA A 392 7.96 -22.06 7.29
N LEU A 393 7.16 -23.13 7.24
CA LEU A 393 5.81 -23.17 7.81
C LEU A 393 5.86 -23.04 9.34
N GLU A 394 6.73 -23.79 10.01
CA GLU A 394 6.89 -23.70 11.47
C GLU A 394 7.24 -22.27 11.91
N LYS A 395 8.13 -21.61 11.20
CA LYS A 395 8.51 -20.21 11.43
C LYS A 395 7.33 -19.26 11.21
N PHE A 396 6.59 -19.43 10.12
CA PHE A 396 5.41 -18.65 9.83
C PHE A 396 4.34 -18.80 10.91
N GLU A 397 4.05 -20.02 11.37
CA GLU A 397 3.08 -20.29 12.43
C GLU A 397 3.50 -19.66 13.77
N LYS A 398 4.79 -19.69 14.14
CA LYS A 398 5.29 -18.98 15.33
C LYS A 398 5.11 -17.47 15.26
N ILE A 399 5.38 -16.87 14.10
CA ILE A 399 5.12 -15.44 13.87
C ILE A 399 3.62 -15.17 14.00
N ARG A 400 2.78 -16.00 13.38
CA ARG A 400 1.33 -15.91 13.37
C ARG A 400 0.75 -15.99 14.78
N GLU A 401 1.22 -16.92 15.59
CA GLU A 401 0.86 -17.06 17.02
C GLU A 401 1.18 -15.79 17.81
N LEU A 402 2.40 -15.28 17.66
CA LEU A 402 2.85 -14.08 18.36
C LEU A 402 2.10 -12.82 17.93
N GLN A 403 1.69 -12.71 16.68
CA GLN A 403 0.95 -11.54 16.17
C GLN A 403 -0.54 -11.61 16.46
N GLY A 404 -1.07 -12.78 16.85
CA GLY A 404 -2.49 -13.05 17.03
C GLY A 404 -3.07 -13.72 15.78
N ARG A 405 -3.27 -15.03 15.90
CA ARG A 405 -3.75 -15.90 14.82
C ARG A 405 -5.19 -15.56 14.42
N HIS A 406 -5.44 -15.52 13.12
CA HIS A 406 -6.77 -15.46 12.52
C HIS A 406 -7.04 -16.71 11.69
N GLU A 407 -8.28 -17.13 11.62
CA GLU A 407 -8.72 -18.13 10.64
C GLU A 407 -9.04 -17.44 9.31
N ILE A 408 -8.62 -18.07 8.20
CA ILE A 408 -8.87 -17.51 6.86
C ILE A 408 -10.39 -17.39 6.65
N PRO A 409 -10.90 -16.20 6.35
CA PRO A 409 -12.32 -16.04 6.04
C PRO A 409 -12.75 -16.95 4.88
N PRO A 410 -13.95 -17.55 4.93
CA PRO A 410 -14.44 -18.39 3.86
C PRO A 410 -14.54 -17.60 2.55
N LEU A 411 -14.43 -18.30 1.42
CA LEU A 411 -14.65 -17.69 0.11
C LEU A 411 -16.11 -17.30 -0.06
N GLY A 412 -16.35 -16.25 -0.82
CA GLY A 412 -17.69 -15.72 -1.10
C GLY A 412 -18.64 -16.82 -1.60
N SER A 413 -19.87 -16.79 -1.10
CA SER A 413 -20.88 -17.81 -1.39
C SER A 413 -21.46 -17.69 -2.82
N HIS A 414 -21.39 -16.50 -3.41
CA HIS A 414 -21.79 -16.22 -4.78
C HIS A 414 -20.62 -16.48 -5.72
N ARG A 415 -20.81 -17.29 -6.73
CA ARG A 415 -19.71 -17.67 -7.64
C ARG A 415 -20.15 -17.73 -9.10
N LEU A 416 -19.21 -17.44 -9.99
CA LEU A 416 -19.36 -17.62 -11.43
C LEU A 416 -18.17 -18.43 -11.96
N ASP A 417 -18.46 -19.58 -12.58
CA ASP A 417 -17.47 -20.35 -13.31
C ASP A 417 -17.41 -19.84 -14.75
N VAL A 418 -16.21 -19.45 -15.17
CA VAL A 418 -15.91 -19.09 -16.55
C VAL A 418 -15.22 -20.29 -17.20
N LEU A 419 -15.86 -20.84 -18.21
CA LEU A 419 -15.40 -22.03 -18.92
C LEU A 419 -14.74 -21.64 -20.25
N ALA A 420 -13.81 -22.44 -20.71
CA ALA A 420 -13.18 -22.26 -22.01
C ALA A 420 -14.21 -22.48 -23.16
N GLU A 421 -14.28 -21.51 -24.05
CA GLU A 421 -15.18 -21.56 -25.20
C GLU A 421 -14.67 -22.46 -26.32
N LYS A 422 -13.38 -22.73 -26.36
CA LYS A 422 -12.71 -23.54 -27.37
C LYS A 422 -11.53 -24.33 -26.81
N HIS A 423 -11.11 -25.39 -27.51
CA HIS A 423 -9.84 -26.05 -27.28
C HIS A 423 -8.67 -25.14 -27.70
N GLY A 424 -7.55 -25.18 -26.98
CA GLY A 424 -6.36 -24.41 -27.34
C GLY A 424 -5.38 -24.25 -26.20
N GLN A 425 -4.41 -23.38 -26.41
CA GLN A 425 -3.41 -22.99 -25.43
C GLN A 425 -3.62 -21.54 -25.00
N VAL A 426 -3.56 -21.26 -23.69
CA VAL A 426 -3.59 -19.89 -23.17
C VAL A 426 -2.34 -19.14 -23.62
N ARG A 427 -2.50 -18.02 -24.31
CA ARG A 427 -1.41 -17.19 -24.85
C ARG A 427 -1.11 -15.98 -24.01
N THR A 428 -2.14 -15.30 -23.51
CA THR A 428 -2.00 -14.11 -22.68
C THR A 428 -3.08 -14.10 -21.61
N ILE A 429 -2.75 -13.50 -20.48
CA ILE A 429 -3.69 -13.14 -19.39
C ILE A 429 -3.41 -11.69 -19.01
N ASP A 430 -4.42 -10.83 -19.11
CA ASP A 430 -4.29 -9.41 -18.79
C ASP A 430 -4.42 -9.17 -17.28
N ASN A 431 -3.33 -8.66 -16.69
CA ASN A 431 -3.23 -8.38 -15.26
C ASN A 431 -4.28 -7.37 -14.77
N GLN A 432 -4.57 -6.36 -15.59
CA GLN A 432 -5.46 -5.25 -15.19
C GLN A 432 -6.91 -5.70 -15.22
N ILE A 433 -7.32 -6.46 -16.25
CA ILE A 433 -8.68 -6.97 -16.36
C ILE A 433 -8.96 -7.97 -15.23
N ILE A 434 -8.03 -8.88 -14.94
CA ILE A 434 -8.16 -9.81 -13.81
C ILE A 434 -8.25 -9.05 -12.47
N SER A 435 -7.37 -8.09 -12.25
CA SER A 435 -7.40 -7.24 -11.04
C SER A 435 -8.73 -6.51 -10.89
N ARG A 436 -9.21 -5.89 -11.97
CA ARG A 436 -10.46 -5.14 -11.94
C ARG A 436 -11.68 -6.03 -11.72
N THR A 437 -11.68 -7.23 -12.29
CA THR A 437 -12.73 -8.24 -12.06
C THR A 437 -12.78 -8.62 -10.57
N ALA A 438 -11.64 -8.90 -9.95
CA ALA A 438 -11.56 -9.23 -8.53
C ALA A 438 -12.02 -8.06 -7.62
N GLN A 439 -11.66 -6.81 -7.97
CA GLN A 439 -12.13 -5.63 -7.24
C GLN A 439 -13.64 -5.45 -7.32
N LEU A 440 -14.23 -5.62 -8.50
CA LEU A 440 -15.68 -5.51 -8.69
C LEU A 440 -16.44 -6.63 -7.99
N ALA A 441 -15.80 -7.79 -7.80
CA ALA A 441 -16.34 -8.87 -6.98
C ALA A 441 -16.32 -8.56 -5.47
N GLY A 442 -15.60 -7.51 -5.04
CA GLY A 442 -15.58 -7.03 -3.65
C GLY A 442 -14.20 -6.96 -2.99
N ALA A 443 -13.15 -7.52 -3.60
CA ALA A 443 -11.79 -7.48 -3.03
C ALA A 443 -11.21 -6.04 -3.05
N PRO A 444 -10.41 -5.63 -2.06
CA PRO A 444 -10.01 -6.36 -0.85
C PRO A 444 -11.00 -6.20 0.32
N HIS A 445 -12.02 -5.33 0.22
CA HIS A 445 -12.92 -4.99 1.34
C HIS A 445 -13.70 -6.21 1.85
N ASN A 446 -14.07 -7.11 0.94
CA ASN A 446 -14.65 -8.40 1.22
C ASN A 446 -13.56 -9.47 1.07
N PRO A 447 -12.97 -9.97 2.16
CA PRO A 447 -11.81 -10.86 2.10
C PRO A 447 -12.04 -12.15 1.31
N GLY A 448 -13.26 -12.67 1.31
CA GLY A 448 -13.65 -13.88 0.58
C GLY A 448 -13.87 -13.67 -0.92
N ALA A 449 -13.89 -12.41 -1.39
CA ALA A 449 -14.10 -12.09 -2.80
C ALA A 449 -12.79 -12.12 -3.61
N GLY A 450 -12.91 -12.37 -4.91
CA GLY A 450 -11.78 -12.36 -5.82
C GLY A 450 -11.94 -13.26 -7.02
N VAL A 451 -10.80 -13.59 -7.64
CA VAL A 451 -10.72 -14.47 -8.81
C VAL A 451 -9.77 -15.63 -8.51
N TYR A 452 -10.21 -16.85 -8.81
CA TYR A 452 -9.36 -18.04 -8.84
C TYR A 452 -9.04 -18.37 -10.30
N LEU A 453 -7.76 -18.37 -10.67
CA LEU A 453 -7.27 -18.78 -11.97
C LEU A 453 -7.01 -20.29 -11.95
N ALA A 454 -7.72 -21.04 -12.81
CA ALA A 454 -7.50 -22.46 -12.99
C ALA A 454 -6.48 -22.77 -14.10
N LYS A 455 -6.14 -21.77 -14.91
CA LYS A 455 -5.22 -21.88 -16.04
C LYS A 455 -4.30 -20.68 -16.14
N HIS A 456 -3.06 -20.94 -16.52
CA HIS A 456 -1.99 -19.95 -16.72
C HIS A 456 -1.53 -19.92 -18.18
N VAL A 457 -0.74 -18.93 -18.54
CA VAL A 457 -0.10 -18.84 -19.86
C VAL A 457 0.69 -20.11 -20.13
N SER A 458 0.57 -20.64 -21.33
CA SER A 458 1.09 -21.91 -21.83
C SER A 458 0.31 -23.16 -21.42
N ASP A 459 -0.70 -23.09 -20.57
CA ASP A 459 -1.56 -24.23 -20.28
C ASP A 459 -2.44 -24.57 -21.48
N PHE A 460 -2.64 -25.88 -21.71
CA PHE A 460 -3.62 -26.39 -22.64
C PHE A 460 -4.96 -26.65 -21.95
N LEU A 461 -6.04 -26.41 -22.66
CA LEU A 461 -7.40 -26.64 -22.16
C LEU A 461 -8.32 -27.10 -23.28
N ASP A 462 -9.31 -27.91 -22.90
CA ASP A 462 -10.41 -28.34 -23.77
C ASP A 462 -11.61 -27.41 -23.59
N GLN A 463 -12.46 -27.34 -24.60
CA GLN A 463 -13.74 -26.65 -24.50
C GLN A 463 -14.54 -27.16 -23.30
N GLY A 464 -15.09 -26.22 -22.50
CA GLY A 464 -15.85 -26.54 -21.30
C GLY A 464 -15.01 -26.72 -20.03
N GLN A 465 -13.67 -26.75 -20.09
CA GLN A 465 -12.83 -26.75 -18.90
C GLN A 465 -12.86 -25.41 -18.18
N LEU A 466 -12.72 -25.45 -16.85
CA LEU A 466 -12.66 -24.25 -16.01
C LEU A 466 -11.42 -23.42 -16.38
N LEU A 467 -11.64 -22.15 -16.73
CA LEU A 467 -10.61 -21.18 -17.01
C LEU A 467 -10.30 -20.34 -15.77
N LEU A 468 -11.36 -19.80 -15.16
CA LEU A 468 -11.29 -19.11 -13.89
C LEU A 468 -12.64 -19.16 -13.15
N ARG A 469 -12.62 -18.81 -11.87
CA ARG A 469 -13.83 -18.66 -11.03
C ARG A 469 -13.82 -17.34 -10.32
N ILE A 470 -14.92 -16.62 -10.37
CA ILE A 470 -15.13 -15.37 -9.64
C ILE A 470 -15.91 -15.69 -8.36
N TYR A 471 -15.45 -15.18 -7.22
CA TYR A 471 -16.12 -15.29 -5.92
C TYR A 471 -16.54 -13.90 -5.45
N ALA A 472 -17.75 -13.77 -4.93
CA ALA A 472 -18.29 -12.55 -4.34
C ALA A 472 -19.11 -12.88 -3.08
N GLU A 473 -19.24 -11.93 -2.17
CA GLU A 473 -20.02 -12.09 -0.95
C GLU A 473 -21.48 -11.67 -1.14
N SER A 474 -21.82 -10.97 -2.24
CA SER A 474 -23.19 -10.61 -2.59
C SER A 474 -23.49 -10.82 -4.08
N ASP A 475 -24.77 -10.96 -4.42
CA ASP A 475 -25.22 -11.10 -5.80
C ASP A 475 -24.98 -9.83 -6.62
N GLU A 476 -25.09 -8.66 -5.99
CA GLU A 476 -24.82 -7.37 -6.63
C GLU A 476 -23.34 -7.27 -7.05
N ALA A 477 -22.41 -7.61 -6.16
CA ALA A 477 -20.98 -7.60 -6.46
C ALA A 477 -20.64 -8.60 -7.57
N LEU A 478 -21.22 -9.82 -7.50
CA LEU A 478 -21.05 -10.81 -8.56
C LEU A 478 -21.60 -10.29 -9.91
N THR A 479 -22.75 -9.62 -9.90
CA THR A 479 -23.37 -9.05 -11.10
C THR A 479 -22.47 -7.99 -11.74
N PHE A 480 -21.85 -7.10 -10.95
CA PHE A 480 -20.89 -6.12 -11.46
C PHE A 480 -19.65 -6.79 -12.06
N ALA A 481 -19.06 -7.75 -11.35
CA ALA A 481 -17.89 -8.49 -11.85
C ALA A 481 -18.21 -9.27 -13.13
N LYS A 482 -19.37 -9.94 -13.19
CA LYS A 482 -19.86 -10.69 -14.37
C LYS A 482 -20.05 -9.78 -15.58
N ARG A 483 -20.66 -8.61 -15.42
CA ARG A 483 -20.86 -7.66 -16.50
C ARG A 483 -19.51 -7.18 -17.06
N TYR A 484 -18.62 -6.72 -16.17
CA TYR A 484 -17.28 -6.28 -16.58
C TYR A 484 -16.49 -7.40 -17.28
N TRP A 485 -16.54 -8.61 -16.73
CA TRP A 485 -15.92 -9.77 -17.36
C TRP A 485 -16.46 -10.02 -18.77
N ALA A 486 -17.79 -10.03 -18.94
CA ALA A 486 -18.41 -10.29 -20.24
C ALA A 486 -18.02 -9.25 -21.31
N GLU A 487 -17.86 -8.00 -20.90
CA GLU A 487 -17.43 -6.90 -21.79
C GLU A 487 -15.94 -6.98 -22.18
N ASN A 488 -15.10 -7.65 -21.35
CA ASN A 488 -13.64 -7.66 -21.52
C ASN A 488 -13.04 -9.04 -21.70
N ALA A 489 -13.83 -10.12 -21.72
CA ALA A 489 -13.35 -11.49 -21.71
C ALA A 489 -12.37 -11.83 -22.85
N SER A 490 -12.64 -11.32 -24.06
CA SER A 490 -11.79 -11.55 -25.24
C SER A 490 -10.41 -10.87 -25.14
N ALA A 491 -10.30 -9.77 -24.40
CA ALA A 491 -9.05 -9.08 -24.12
C ALA A 491 -8.35 -9.65 -22.86
N ALA A 492 -9.14 -10.19 -21.93
CA ALA A 492 -8.64 -10.69 -20.66
C ALA A 492 -7.75 -11.94 -20.84
N ILE A 493 -8.19 -12.91 -21.63
CA ILE A 493 -7.48 -14.18 -21.84
C ILE A 493 -7.56 -14.58 -23.32
N ALA A 494 -6.40 -14.64 -23.98
CA ALA A 494 -6.31 -15.12 -25.35
C ALA A 494 -6.00 -16.62 -25.37
N ILE A 495 -6.76 -17.38 -26.16
CA ILE A 495 -6.59 -18.81 -26.40
C ILE A 495 -6.40 -19.03 -27.90
N SER A 496 -5.40 -19.81 -28.31
CA SER A 496 -5.16 -20.15 -29.73
C SER A 496 -4.83 -21.62 -29.90
#